data_0ba4e8b60bc4a64d3d1a8e9a58781a9e
#
_entry.id   0ba4e8b60bc4a64d3d1a8e9a58781a9e
#
_cell.length_a   1.000
_cell.length_b   1.000
_cell.length_c   1.000
_cell.angle_alpha   90.00
_cell.angle_beta   90.00
_cell.angle_gamma   90.00
#
_symmetry.space_group_name_H-M   'P 1'
#
loop_
_entity.id
_entity.type
_entity.pdbx_description
1 polymer ?
#
loop_
_entity_poly.entity_id
_entity_poly.type
_entity_poly.pdbx_seq_one_letter_code
_entity_poly.pdbx_strand_id
1 'polypeptide(L)'
;MPTAKTTTSSEPFAELKALLLPSLAAALQELPAAEWERLQEIRLRIGQPIRLRLAAGERTLPLLWQQDWQERQLMLFLHNSVYAYEEQLRQGFVTLPGGHRVGLVGEAWFTEGELRGFKHIASLNIRLARAVPGVAKPFLPYIVGGGRVLRTLLAAPPGVGKTTLLRDLVRILAEGEAGLPPLNIGLADERMEIAAAVDGCPQLPVGSRCDVISACSKAQAVMILLRSMGPQLVVTDEVGSQADCEALAAALNAGVSVLASAHGGSREELLARPWLGDLLREGFFERLLLLKREPAGLLTALAPAAVYDGQGRQLC
;
A
#
# COMPACT_ATOMS: atom_id res chain seq x y z
N MET A 1 -17.77 23.94 3.46
CA MET A 1 -16.40 23.40 3.46
C MET A 1 -16.23 22.60 4.74
N PRO A 2 -16.09 21.28 4.71
CA PRO A 2 -15.78 20.52 5.91
C PRO A 2 -14.27 20.63 6.15
N THR A 3 -13.90 21.23 7.25
CA THR A 3 -12.54 21.25 7.80
C THR A 3 -12.07 19.85 8.06
N ALA A 4 -10.93 19.47 7.48
CA ALA A 4 -10.22 18.23 7.79
C ALA A 4 -9.95 18.21 9.32
N LYS A 5 -10.73 17.44 10.05
CA LYS A 5 -10.44 17.13 11.44
C LYS A 5 -9.29 16.13 11.45
N THR A 6 -8.10 16.65 11.77
CA THR A 6 -7.00 15.83 12.29
C THR A 6 -7.44 15.29 13.66
N THR A 7 -8.23 14.24 13.67
CA THR A 7 -8.60 13.52 14.89
C THR A 7 -7.45 12.58 15.22
N THR A 8 -6.58 13.02 16.12
CA THR A 8 -5.80 12.12 16.96
C THR A 8 -6.77 11.33 17.86
N SER A 9 -7.44 10.33 17.29
CA SER A 9 -8.20 9.39 18.11
C SER A 9 -7.18 8.44 18.75
N SER A 10 -7.16 8.45 20.07
CA SER A 10 -6.29 7.61 20.90
C SER A 10 -6.61 6.11 20.82
N GLU A 11 -7.63 5.71 20.09
CA GLU A 11 -8.03 4.31 19.90
C GLU A 11 -7.58 3.79 18.54
N PRO A 12 -6.82 2.67 18.51
CA PRO A 12 -6.49 2.00 17.26
C PRO A 12 -7.75 1.61 16.49
N PHE A 13 -7.84 2.00 15.22
CA PHE A 13 -8.93 1.62 14.31
C PHE A 13 -10.33 2.12 14.70
N ALA A 14 -10.44 3.30 15.33
CA ALA A 14 -11.75 3.87 15.70
C ALA A 14 -12.70 4.00 14.51
N GLU A 15 -12.18 4.40 13.34
CA GLU A 15 -12.93 4.53 12.10
C GLU A 15 -13.48 3.18 11.60
N LEU A 16 -12.66 2.12 11.65
CA LEU A 16 -13.11 0.78 11.32
C LEU A 16 -14.17 0.28 12.31
N LYS A 17 -13.94 0.48 13.62
CA LYS A 17 -14.90 0.03 14.66
C LYS A 17 -16.30 0.61 14.45
N ALA A 18 -16.39 1.85 14.00
CA ALA A 18 -17.65 2.52 13.68
C ALA A 18 -18.42 1.87 12.51
N LEU A 19 -17.72 1.13 11.64
CA LEU A 19 -18.29 0.43 10.48
C LEU A 19 -18.56 -1.06 10.75
N LEU A 20 -18.30 -1.57 11.96
CA LEU A 20 -18.55 -2.96 12.30
C LEU A 20 -19.95 -3.13 12.91
N LEU A 21 -20.55 -4.29 12.65
CA LEU A 21 -21.76 -4.71 13.37
C LEU A 21 -21.49 -4.75 14.89
N PRO A 22 -22.47 -4.38 15.72
CA PRO A 22 -22.30 -4.37 17.17
C PRO A 22 -21.78 -5.69 17.77
N SER A 23 -22.25 -6.83 17.25
CA SER A 23 -21.80 -8.17 17.68
C SER A 23 -20.31 -8.41 17.37
N LEU A 24 -19.84 -7.99 16.20
CA LEU A 24 -18.43 -8.11 15.83
C LEU A 24 -17.58 -7.11 16.63
N ALA A 25 -18.03 -5.86 16.75
CA ALA A 25 -17.34 -4.84 17.52
C ALA A 25 -17.16 -5.26 18.99
N ALA A 26 -18.21 -5.79 19.63
CA ALA A 26 -18.17 -6.30 20.99
C ALA A 26 -17.16 -7.46 21.15
N ALA A 27 -17.21 -8.45 20.24
CA ALA A 27 -16.28 -9.57 20.28
C ALA A 27 -14.80 -9.15 20.10
N LEU A 28 -14.56 -8.10 19.32
CA LEU A 28 -13.22 -7.54 19.14
C LEU A 28 -12.77 -6.67 20.32
N GLN A 29 -13.69 -6.03 21.05
CA GLN A 29 -13.35 -5.22 22.24
C GLN A 29 -12.76 -6.07 23.38
N GLU A 30 -13.07 -7.37 23.41
CA GLU A 30 -12.50 -8.31 24.39
C GLU A 30 -11.03 -8.67 24.09
N LEU A 31 -10.47 -8.24 22.96
CA LEU A 31 -9.08 -8.50 22.63
C LEU A 31 -8.15 -7.66 23.52
N PRO A 32 -7.08 -8.27 24.08
CA PRO A 32 -6.03 -7.52 24.74
C PRO A 32 -5.40 -6.47 23.83
N ALA A 33 -5.01 -5.31 24.36
CA ALA A 33 -4.38 -4.24 23.58
C ALA A 33 -3.17 -4.72 22.75
N ALA A 34 -2.34 -5.61 23.31
CA ALA A 34 -1.19 -6.20 22.62
C ALA A 34 -1.58 -7.06 21.39
N GLU A 35 -2.76 -7.67 21.39
CA GLU A 35 -3.26 -8.40 20.21
C GLU A 35 -3.84 -7.45 19.17
N TRP A 36 -4.51 -6.37 19.59
CA TRP A 36 -4.93 -5.30 18.68
C TRP A 36 -3.75 -4.71 17.91
N GLU A 37 -2.63 -4.47 18.57
CA GLU A 37 -1.41 -3.98 17.94
C GLU A 37 -0.81 -4.95 16.92
N ARG A 38 -1.12 -6.23 17.04
CA ARG A 38 -0.60 -7.30 16.15
C ARG A 38 -1.63 -7.82 15.16
N LEU A 39 -2.87 -7.37 15.23
CA LEU A 39 -3.97 -7.82 14.37
C LEU A 39 -3.74 -7.35 12.95
N GLN A 40 -3.72 -8.27 12.00
CA GLN A 40 -3.49 -8.01 10.56
C GLN A 40 -4.75 -8.20 9.73
N GLU A 41 -5.53 -9.27 10.02
CA GLU A 41 -6.73 -9.59 9.25
C GLU A 41 -7.84 -10.10 10.17
N ILE A 42 -9.08 -9.77 9.81
CA ILE A 42 -10.31 -10.34 10.40
C ILE A 42 -11.02 -11.08 9.28
N ARG A 43 -11.19 -12.39 9.43
CA ARG A 43 -11.81 -13.26 8.43
C ARG A 43 -13.18 -13.72 8.88
N LEU A 44 -14.17 -13.31 8.11
CA LEU A 44 -15.58 -13.62 8.30
C LEU A 44 -16.03 -14.60 7.22
N ARG A 45 -16.54 -15.76 7.60
CA ARG A 45 -17.08 -16.78 6.69
C ARG A 45 -18.40 -17.27 7.23
N ILE A 46 -19.43 -17.29 6.40
CA ILE A 46 -20.77 -17.74 6.79
C ILE A 46 -20.69 -19.15 7.38
N GLY A 47 -21.31 -19.34 8.55
CA GLY A 47 -21.34 -20.62 9.27
C GLY A 47 -20.04 -21.03 9.95
N GLN A 48 -19.02 -20.18 9.97
CA GLN A 48 -17.73 -20.46 10.60
C GLN A 48 -17.41 -19.49 11.74
N PRO A 49 -16.60 -19.90 12.72
CA PRO A 49 -16.06 -19.01 13.72
C PRO A 49 -15.21 -17.92 13.09
N ILE A 50 -15.23 -16.71 13.67
CA ILE A 50 -14.42 -15.58 13.24
C ILE A 50 -12.94 -15.91 13.49
N ARG A 51 -12.11 -15.72 12.46
CA ARG A 51 -10.65 -15.91 12.57
C ARG A 51 -9.94 -14.57 12.49
N LEU A 52 -9.00 -14.40 13.40
CA LEU A 52 -8.11 -13.24 13.49
C LEU A 52 -6.71 -13.70 13.13
N ARG A 53 -6.08 -13.03 12.14
CA ARG A 53 -4.66 -13.22 11.85
C ARG A 53 -3.86 -12.17 12.59
N LEU A 54 -2.97 -12.62 13.43
CA LEU A 54 -2.01 -11.80 14.16
C LEU A 54 -0.62 -11.91 13.52
N ALA A 55 0.28 -11.00 13.85
CA ALA A 55 1.66 -11.07 13.36
C ALA A 55 2.39 -12.37 13.76
N ALA A 56 2.00 -13.00 14.86
CA ALA A 56 2.60 -14.21 15.41
C ALA A 56 1.65 -15.43 15.45
N GLY A 57 0.67 -15.51 14.55
CA GLY A 57 -0.23 -16.65 14.48
C GLY A 57 -1.70 -16.29 14.25
N GLU A 58 -2.59 -17.22 14.55
CA GLU A 58 -4.04 -17.02 14.38
C GLU A 58 -4.77 -17.20 15.73
N ARG A 59 -5.86 -16.45 15.91
CA ARG A 59 -6.81 -16.61 16.99
C ARG A 59 -8.21 -16.83 16.42
N THR A 60 -8.97 -17.73 17.02
CA THR A 60 -10.37 -17.97 16.68
C THR A 60 -11.24 -17.38 17.79
N LEU A 61 -12.22 -16.56 17.42
CA LEU A 61 -13.25 -16.11 18.35
C LEU A 61 -14.42 -17.10 18.35
N PRO A 62 -15.01 -17.44 19.50
CA PRO A 62 -16.12 -18.40 19.59
C PRO A 62 -17.46 -17.79 19.14
N LEU A 63 -17.45 -16.99 18.08
CA LEU A 63 -18.62 -16.33 17.51
C LEU A 63 -18.80 -16.83 16.07
N LEU A 64 -19.90 -17.55 15.83
CA LEU A 64 -20.24 -18.02 14.48
C LEU A 64 -20.79 -16.86 13.65
N TRP A 65 -20.18 -16.64 12.49
CA TRP A 65 -20.60 -15.60 11.56
C TRP A 65 -21.84 -16.02 10.78
N GLN A 66 -22.91 -15.26 10.89
CA GLN A 66 -24.23 -15.60 10.32
C GLN A 66 -24.44 -14.94 8.94
N GLN A 67 -25.33 -15.51 8.14
CA GLN A 67 -25.60 -15.03 6.79
C GLN A 67 -26.20 -13.62 6.78
N ASP A 68 -27.18 -13.35 7.63
CA ASP A 68 -27.79 -12.02 7.75
C ASP A 68 -26.80 -10.94 8.21
N TRP A 69 -25.82 -11.33 9.03
CA TRP A 69 -24.73 -10.44 9.43
C TRP A 69 -23.79 -10.11 8.27
N GLN A 70 -23.56 -11.06 7.37
CA GLN A 70 -22.71 -10.86 6.19
C GLN A 70 -23.25 -9.73 5.29
N GLU A 71 -24.54 -9.78 4.98
CA GLU A 71 -25.19 -8.78 4.14
C GLU A 71 -25.21 -7.39 4.81
N ARG A 72 -25.61 -7.36 6.09
CA ARG A 72 -25.63 -6.11 6.88
C ARG A 72 -24.23 -5.49 7.03
N GLN A 73 -23.21 -6.32 7.30
CA GLN A 73 -21.84 -5.84 7.41
C GLN A 73 -21.33 -5.27 6.08
N LEU A 74 -21.65 -5.93 4.98
CA LEU A 74 -21.30 -5.42 3.65
C LEU A 74 -21.96 -4.07 3.39
N MET A 75 -23.24 -3.91 3.68
CA MET A 75 -23.95 -2.65 3.48
C MET A 75 -23.37 -1.52 4.34
N LEU A 76 -22.92 -1.80 5.57
CA LEU A 76 -22.21 -0.80 6.38
C LEU A 76 -20.90 -0.37 5.70
N PHE A 77 -20.11 -1.30 5.17
CA PHE A 77 -18.87 -0.99 4.46
C PHE A 77 -19.10 -0.17 3.18
N LEU A 78 -20.22 -0.38 2.50
CA LEU A 78 -20.61 0.34 1.29
C LEU A 78 -21.39 1.64 1.59
N HIS A 79 -21.51 2.05 2.84
CA HIS A 79 -22.35 3.20 3.24
C HIS A 79 -23.75 3.16 2.61
N ASN A 80 -24.32 1.95 2.47
CA ASN A 80 -25.60 1.64 1.81
C ASN A 80 -25.66 2.04 0.31
N SER A 81 -24.52 2.23 -0.35
CA SER A 81 -24.44 2.61 -1.76
C SER A 81 -23.57 1.65 -2.57
N VAL A 82 -24.16 0.57 -3.07
CA VAL A 82 -23.46 -0.41 -3.92
C VAL A 82 -22.89 0.24 -5.19
N TYR A 83 -23.64 1.18 -5.75
CA TYR A 83 -23.27 1.87 -6.99
C TYR A 83 -21.95 2.65 -6.86
N ALA A 84 -21.72 3.32 -5.75
CA ALA A 84 -20.49 4.09 -5.51
C ALA A 84 -19.22 3.21 -5.47
N TYR A 85 -19.37 1.91 -5.21
CA TYR A 85 -18.27 0.95 -5.09
C TYR A 85 -18.23 -0.09 -6.21
N GLU A 86 -19.02 0.09 -7.29
CA GLU A 86 -19.17 -0.92 -8.35
C GLU A 86 -17.84 -1.39 -8.92
N GLU A 87 -16.91 -0.48 -9.21
CA GLU A 87 -15.61 -0.83 -9.76
C GLU A 87 -14.75 -1.61 -8.77
N GLN A 88 -14.74 -1.22 -7.49
CA GLN A 88 -14.02 -1.94 -6.45
C GLN A 88 -14.63 -3.33 -6.21
N LEU A 89 -15.96 -3.44 -6.21
CA LEU A 89 -16.67 -4.72 -6.07
C LEU A 89 -16.36 -5.67 -7.24
N ARG A 90 -16.20 -5.16 -8.46
CA ARG A 90 -15.74 -5.95 -9.61
C ARG A 90 -14.32 -6.50 -9.37
N GLN A 91 -13.45 -5.72 -8.74
CA GLN A 91 -12.09 -6.14 -8.40
C GLN A 91 -12.03 -7.07 -7.18
N GLY A 92 -13.17 -7.36 -6.53
CA GLY A 92 -13.27 -8.25 -5.38
C GLY A 92 -12.80 -7.65 -4.06
N PHE A 93 -12.77 -6.34 -3.94
CA PHE A 93 -12.46 -5.66 -2.68
C PHE A 93 -13.11 -4.28 -2.60
N VAL A 94 -13.17 -3.74 -1.38
CA VAL A 94 -13.47 -2.33 -1.12
C VAL A 94 -12.45 -1.75 -0.14
N THR A 95 -12.13 -0.46 -0.31
CA THR A 95 -11.27 0.28 0.62
C THR A 95 -12.14 1.10 1.55
N LEU A 96 -11.87 0.98 2.86
CA LEU A 96 -12.59 1.69 3.92
C LEU A 96 -11.80 2.90 4.42
N PRO A 97 -12.46 3.85 5.10
CA PRO A 97 -11.79 4.90 5.86
C PRO A 97 -10.67 4.33 6.74
N GLY A 98 -9.57 5.08 6.89
CA GLY A 98 -8.34 4.57 7.53
C GLY A 98 -7.51 3.65 6.62
N GLY A 99 -7.91 3.46 5.36
CA GLY A 99 -7.16 2.67 4.38
C GLY A 99 -7.28 1.16 4.51
N HIS A 100 -8.20 0.68 5.34
CA HIS A 100 -8.45 -0.76 5.49
C HIS A 100 -9.05 -1.33 4.21
N ARG A 101 -8.63 -2.54 3.84
CA ARG A 101 -9.13 -3.22 2.63
C ARG A 101 -9.97 -4.43 2.99
N VAL A 102 -11.17 -4.51 2.46
CA VAL A 102 -12.06 -5.66 2.63
C VAL A 102 -12.12 -6.43 1.32
N GLY A 103 -11.50 -7.59 1.29
CA GLY A 103 -11.67 -8.56 0.22
C GLY A 103 -12.99 -9.28 0.36
N LEU A 104 -13.68 -9.52 -0.78
CA LEU A 104 -14.94 -10.23 -0.82
C LEU A 104 -14.85 -11.38 -1.81
N VAL A 105 -15.42 -12.52 -1.41
CA VAL A 105 -15.58 -13.66 -2.32
C VAL A 105 -16.95 -14.30 -2.13
N GLY A 106 -17.47 -14.80 -3.25
CA GLY A 106 -18.76 -15.45 -3.30
C GLY A 106 -18.98 -16.09 -4.68
N GLU A 107 -20.22 -16.22 -5.09
CA GLU A 107 -20.57 -16.69 -6.42
C GLU A 107 -20.25 -15.61 -7.45
N ALA A 108 -19.28 -15.85 -8.32
CA ALA A 108 -18.90 -14.89 -9.36
C ALA A 108 -19.95 -14.80 -10.44
N TRP A 109 -20.23 -13.58 -10.90
CA TRP A 109 -21.17 -13.31 -11.98
C TRP A 109 -20.45 -12.67 -13.17
N PHE A 110 -20.66 -13.27 -14.35
CA PHE A 110 -20.05 -12.85 -15.60
C PHE A 110 -21.11 -12.39 -16.60
N THR A 111 -20.76 -11.42 -17.44
CA THR A 111 -21.50 -11.02 -18.65
C THR A 111 -20.49 -10.89 -19.77
N GLU A 112 -20.75 -11.55 -20.91
CA GLU A 112 -19.87 -11.55 -22.09
C GLU A 112 -18.41 -11.93 -21.79
N GLY A 113 -18.20 -12.85 -20.82
CA GLY A 113 -16.87 -13.29 -20.40
C GLY A 113 -16.14 -12.36 -19.42
N GLU A 114 -16.69 -11.20 -19.11
CA GLU A 114 -16.16 -10.28 -18.12
C GLU A 114 -16.79 -10.46 -16.75
N LEU A 115 -15.98 -10.43 -15.70
CA LEU A 115 -16.43 -10.44 -14.31
C LEU A 115 -17.17 -9.13 -14.01
N ARG A 116 -18.46 -9.24 -13.64
CA ARG A 116 -19.30 -8.09 -13.28
C ARG A 116 -19.42 -7.89 -11.78
N GLY A 117 -19.10 -8.91 -11.00
CA GLY A 117 -19.15 -8.86 -9.54
C GLY A 117 -19.41 -10.22 -8.92
N PHE A 118 -19.95 -10.19 -7.71
CA PHE A 118 -20.26 -11.38 -6.93
C PHE A 118 -21.72 -11.37 -6.50
N LYS A 119 -22.40 -12.52 -6.68
CA LYS A 119 -23.65 -12.84 -6.02
C LYS A 119 -23.33 -13.58 -4.72
N HIS A 120 -24.21 -13.54 -3.74
CA HIS A 120 -24.10 -14.36 -2.53
C HIS A 120 -22.69 -14.36 -1.94
N ILE A 121 -22.20 -13.19 -1.49
CA ILE A 121 -20.90 -13.07 -0.88
C ILE A 121 -20.84 -13.94 0.37
N ALA A 122 -19.98 -14.97 0.35
CA ALA A 122 -19.85 -15.97 1.39
C ALA A 122 -18.75 -15.64 2.42
N SER A 123 -17.79 -14.81 2.04
CA SER A 123 -16.66 -14.46 2.91
C SER A 123 -16.21 -13.03 2.73
N LEU A 124 -15.79 -12.40 3.85
CA LEU A 124 -15.11 -11.12 3.90
C LEU A 124 -13.75 -11.29 4.58
N ASN A 125 -12.74 -10.61 4.06
CA ASN A 125 -11.43 -10.54 4.68
C ASN A 125 -11.04 -9.08 4.91
N ILE A 126 -11.19 -8.59 6.13
CA ILE A 126 -10.82 -7.23 6.52
C ILE A 126 -9.32 -7.21 6.80
N ARG A 127 -8.55 -6.59 5.93
CA ARG A 127 -7.11 -6.38 6.07
C ARG A 127 -6.85 -5.01 6.68
N LEU A 128 -6.19 -4.98 7.81
CA LEU A 128 -5.96 -3.76 8.56
C LEU A 128 -4.76 -3.01 8.00
N ALA A 129 -5.00 -1.80 7.53
CA ALA A 129 -3.94 -0.90 7.12
C ALA A 129 -3.23 -0.33 8.36
N ARG A 130 -1.91 -0.22 8.27
CA ARG A 130 -1.09 0.40 9.31
C ARG A 130 -0.02 1.27 8.69
N ALA A 131 0.15 2.45 9.23
CA ALA A 131 1.35 3.23 9.04
C ALA A 131 2.39 2.83 10.10
N VAL A 132 3.66 2.81 9.71
CA VAL A 132 4.80 2.57 10.60
C VAL A 132 5.78 3.73 10.43
N PRO A 133 5.49 4.89 11.03
CA PRO A 133 6.35 6.06 10.92
C PRO A 133 7.75 5.77 11.45
N GLY A 134 8.76 6.24 10.71
CA GLY A 134 10.17 6.08 11.07
C GLY A 134 10.83 4.79 10.57
N VAL A 135 10.07 3.85 9.97
CA VAL A 135 10.64 2.62 9.39
C VAL A 135 11.64 2.91 8.27
N ALA A 136 11.48 4.04 7.60
CA ALA A 136 12.34 4.46 6.49
C ALA A 136 13.64 5.17 6.93
N LYS A 137 13.75 5.64 8.17
CA LYS A 137 14.94 6.40 8.62
C LYS A 137 16.26 5.69 8.39
N PRO A 138 16.42 4.37 8.66
CA PRO A 138 17.67 3.65 8.41
C PRO A 138 18.07 3.57 6.93
N PHE A 139 17.12 3.80 6.01
CA PHE A 139 17.35 3.70 4.56
C PHE A 139 17.75 5.03 3.93
N LEU A 140 17.50 6.16 4.60
CA LEU A 140 17.77 7.49 4.07
C LEU A 140 19.25 7.69 3.60
N PRO A 141 20.28 7.21 4.29
CA PRO A 141 21.67 7.35 3.84
C PRO A 141 21.96 6.71 2.48
N TYR A 142 21.15 5.75 2.05
CA TYR A 142 21.29 5.10 0.75
C TYR A 142 20.48 5.77 -0.35
N ILE A 143 19.43 6.51 0.01
CA ILE A 143 18.45 7.10 -0.89
C ILE A 143 18.71 8.59 -1.12
N VAL A 144 19.31 9.27 -0.14
CA VAL A 144 19.67 10.68 -0.23
C VAL A 144 21.16 10.84 -0.42
N GLY A 145 21.57 11.61 -1.39
CA GLY A 145 22.97 11.89 -1.68
C GLY A 145 23.16 13.12 -2.55
N GLY A 146 24.25 13.87 -2.33
CA GLY A 146 24.52 15.08 -3.11
C GLY A 146 23.43 16.14 -3.01
N GLY A 147 22.72 16.23 -1.88
CA GLY A 147 21.65 17.22 -1.66
C GLY A 147 20.35 16.91 -2.41
N ARG A 148 20.15 15.69 -2.88
CA ARG A 148 18.94 15.28 -3.63
C ARG A 148 18.56 13.83 -3.33
N VAL A 149 17.35 13.44 -3.75
CA VAL A 149 16.93 12.04 -3.78
C VAL A 149 17.55 11.36 -5.00
N LEU A 150 18.22 10.24 -4.77
CA LEU A 150 18.80 9.38 -5.80
C LEU A 150 17.70 8.52 -6.43
N ARG A 151 17.74 8.33 -7.74
CA ARG A 151 16.80 7.43 -8.42
C ARG A 151 16.99 6.01 -7.87
N THR A 152 15.98 5.53 -7.18
CA THR A 152 16.10 4.32 -6.36
C THR A 152 15.04 3.29 -6.70
N LEU A 153 15.46 2.03 -6.85
CA LEU A 153 14.59 0.87 -6.94
C LEU A 153 14.67 0.08 -5.63
N LEU A 154 13.51 -0.12 -4.98
CA LEU A 154 13.36 -0.99 -3.82
C LEU A 154 12.87 -2.36 -4.28
N ALA A 155 13.56 -3.43 -3.96
CA ALA A 155 13.14 -4.76 -4.37
C ALA A 155 13.11 -5.74 -3.19
N ALA A 156 12.09 -6.59 -3.18
CA ALA A 156 11.92 -7.67 -2.22
C ALA A 156 10.85 -8.66 -2.68
N PRO A 157 10.82 -9.87 -2.13
CA PRO A 157 9.68 -10.78 -2.25
C PRO A 157 8.37 -10.16 -1.71
N PRO A 158 7.20 -10.71 -2.07
CA PRO A 158 5.92 -10.28 -1.52
C PRO A 158 5.89 -10.33 0.01
N GLY A 159 5.16 -9.40 0.65
CA GLY A 159 4.94 -9.40 2.10
C GLY A 159 6.12 -8.93 2.96
N VAL A 160 7.26 -8.59 2.39
CA VAL A 160 8.44 -8.09 3.15
C VAL A 160 8.20 -6.72 3.77
N GLY A 161 7.38 -5.85 3.12
CA GLY A 161 7.06 -4.51 3.64
C GLY A 161 7.48 -3.36 2.73
N LYS A 162 7.71 -3.61 1.42
CA LYS A 162 8.06 -2.58 0.42
C LYS A 162 7.12 -1.38 0.46
N THR A 163 5.81 -1.63 0.40
CA THR A 163 4.78 -0.58 0.40
C THR A 163 4.81 0.25 1.69
N THR A 164 5.06 -0.39 2.84
CA THR A 164 5.19 0.31 4.13
C THR A 164 6.41 1.22 4.16
N LEU A 165 7.56 0.71 3.66
CA LEU A 165 8.78 1.51 3.52
C LEU A 165 8.59 2.67 2.55
N LEU A 166 8.00 2.40 1.38
CA LEU A 166 7.76 3.40 0.35
C LEU A 166 6.87 4.53 0.85
N ARG A 167 5.79 4.20 1.58
CA ARG A 167 4.91 5.18 2.22
C ARG A 167 5.64 6.10 3.19
N ASP A 168 6.45 5.53 4.10
CA ASP A 168 7.16 6.35 5.10
C ASP A 168 8.28 7.18 4.45
N LEU A 169 8.93 6.68 3.38
CA LEU A 169 9.85 7.48 2.57
C LEU A 169 9.16 8.69 1.94
N VAL A 170 7.99 8.48 1.33
CA VAL A 170 7.18 9.57 0.76
C VAL A 170 6.87 10.60 1.83
N ARG A 171 6.36 10.18 2.99
CA ARG A 171 6.06 11.07 4.11
C ARG A 171 7.28 11.86 4.55
N ILE A 172 8.40 11.20 4.82
CA ILE A 172 9.65 11.84 5.29
C ILE A 172 10.17 12.87 4.28
N LEU A 173 10.15 12.52 2.99
CA LEU A 173 10.64 13.41 1.93
C LEU A 173 9.67 14.59 1.67
N ALA A 174 8.37 14.37 1.76
CA ALA A 174 7.36 15.42 1.63
C ALA A 174 7.40 16.44 2.77
N GLU A 175 7.77 15.99 3.99
CA GLU A 175 7.86 16.85 5.18
C GLU A 175 9.26 17.45 5.39
N GLY A 176 10.27 17.06 4.60
CA GLY A 176 11.64 17.57 4.74
C GLY A 176 12.41 16.97 5.92
N GLU A 177 11.96 15.83 6.46
CA GLU A 177 12.63 15.17 7.59
C GLU A 177 13.94 14.44 7.18
N ALA A 178 14.26 14.37 5.88
CA ALA A 178 15.43 13.65 5.35
C ALA A 178 16.72 14.49 5.29
N GLY A 179 16.74 15.68 5.88
CA GLY A 179 17.85 16.65 5.71
C GLY A 179 17.84 17.34 4.36
N LEU A 180 16.74 17.23 3.61
CA LEU A 180 16.44 17.96 2.39
C LEU A 180 15.27 18.93 2.66
N PRO A 181 15.13 20.01 1.86
CA PRO A 181 13.89 20.78 1.86
C PRO A 181 12.69 19.86 1.55
N PRO A 182 11.48 20.20 2.03
CA PRO A 182 10.27 19.46 1.68
C PRO A 182 10.07 19.39 0.17
N LEU A 183 9.82 18.20 -0.37
CA LEU A 183 9.68 17.94 -1.81
C LEU A 183 8.21 17.86 -2.21
N ASN A 184 7.88 18.40 -3.39
CA ASN A 184 6.61 18.12 -4.04
C ASN A 184 6.71 16.75 -4.70
N ILE A 185 5.87 15.81 -4.26
CA ILE A 185 5.92 14.40 -4.67
C ILE A 185 4.66 14.04 -5.45
N GLY A 186 4.86 13.42 -6.62
CA GLY A 186 3.78 12.78 -7.35
C GLY A 186 3.76 11.28 -7.06
N LEU A 187 2.68 10.79 -6.48
CA LEU A 187 2.49 9.39 -6.14
C LEU A 187 1.51 8.72 -7.10
N ALA A 188 2.01 7.75 -7.88
CA ALA A 188 1.21 6.89 -8.72
C ALA A 188 0.89 5.59 -7.96
N ASP A 189 -0.29 5.53 -7.34
CA ASP A 189 -0.75 4.45 -6.44
C ASP A 189 -1.85 3.62 -7.10
N GLU A 190 -1.51 2.87 -8.16
CA GLU A 190 -2.45 2.10 -8.98
C GLU A 190 -3.35 1.17 -8.16
N ARG A 191 -2.77 0.49 -7.16
CA ARG A 191 -3.48 -0.50 -6.33
C ARG A 191 -4.06 0.08 -5.04
N MET A 192 -3.93 1.38 -4.84
CA MET A 192 -4.38 2.06 -3.61
C MET A 192 -3.78 1.42 -2.34
N GLU A 193 -2.50 1.03 -2.39
CA GLU A 193 -1.83 0.36 -1.27
C GLU A 193 -0.89 1.30 -0.50
N ILE A 194 -0.36 2.35 -1.15
CA ILE A 194 0.57 3.30 -0.51
C ILE A 194 -0.21 4.35 0.27
N ALA A 195 -1.04 5.13 -0.41
CA ALA A 195 -1.86 6.18 0.19
C ALA A 195 -3.22 5.66 0.68
N ALA A 196 -3.68 4.53 0.16
CA ALA A 196 -4.99 3.95 0.40
C ALA A 196 -6.12 4.99 0.22
N ALA A 197 -6.08 5.71 -0.89
CA ALA A 197 -6.99 6.83 -1.13
C ALA A 197 -8.46 6.38 -1.18
N VAL A 198 -9.32 7.15 -0.51
CA VAL A 198 -10.78 7.04 -0.58
C VAL A 198 -11.31 8.39 -1.06
N ASP A 199 -12.17 8.40 -2.07
CA ASP A 199 -12.69 9.61 -2.71
C ASP A 199 -11.59 10.61 -3.10
N GLY A 200 -10.45 10.08 -3.59
CA GLY A 200 -9.28 10.86 -3.97
C GLY A 200 -8.41 11.36 -2.80
N CYS A 201 -8.82 11.15 -1.55
CA CYS A 201 -8.11 11.60 -0.37
C CYS A 201 -7.25 10.48 0.25
N PRO A 202 -5.93 10.69 0.46
CA PRO A 202 -5.08 9.74 1.18
C PRO A 202 -5.62 9.43 2.57
N GLN A 203 -5.69 8.14 2.93
CA GLN A 203 -6.09 7.67 4.25
C GLN A 203 -4.88 7.32 5.13
N LEU A 204 -3.75 7.07 4.50
CA LEU A 204 -2.49 6.79 5.19
C LEU A 204 -1.53 7.96 5.02
N PRO A 205 -0.64 8.22 6.00
CA PRO A 205 0.24 9.39 5.98
C PRO A 205 1.28 9.30 4.86
N VAL A 206 1.14 10.16 3.86
CA VAL A 206 2.08 10.32 2.74
C VAL A 206 2.72 11.71 2.71
N GLY A 207 2.42 12.54 3.72
CA GLY A 207 2.95 13.90 3.84
C GLY A 207 2.09 14.96 3.13
N SER A 208 2.30 16.21 3.55
CA SER A 208 1.47 17.37 3.13
C SER A 208 1.72 17.86 1.70
N ARG A 209 2.82 17.42 1.07
CA ARG A 209 3.23 17.79 -0.29
C ARG A 209 3.21 16.62 -1.27
N CYS A 210 2.31 15.67 -1.04
CA CYS A 210 2.15 14.50 -1.89
C CYS A 210 0.84 14.59 -2.66
N ASP A 211 0.92 14.67 -3.98
CA ASP A 211 -0.21 14.61 -4.90
C ASP A 211 -0.40 13.15 -5.33
N VAL A 212 -1.58 12.58 -5.07
CA VAL A 212 -1.85 11.16 -5.29
C VAL A 212 -2.77 10.96 -6.47
N ILE A 213 -2.38 10.08 -7.40
CA ILE A 213 -3.29 9.51 -8.41
C ILE A 213 -3.43 8.02 -8.12
N SER A 214 -4.67 7.57 -8.01
CA SER A 214 -5.01 6.17 -7.74
C SER A 214 -6.01 5.64 -8.76
N ALA A 215 -6.23 4.32 -8.76
CA ALA A 215 -7.20 3.63 -9.59
C ALA A 215 -7.02 3.82 -11.13
N CYS A 216 -5.81 4.12 -11.57
CA CYS A 216 -5.45 4.09 -12.99
C CYS A 216 -4.04 3.47 -13.15
N SER A 217 -3.66 3.12 -14.38
CA SER A 217 -2.34 2.52 -14.61
C SER A 217 -1.20 3.46 -14.20
N LYS A 218 -0.11 2.91 -13.66
CA LYS A 218 1.07 3.67 -13.25
C LYS A 218 1.60 4.60 -14.36
N ALA A 219 1.69 4.07 -15.56
CA ALA A 219 2.16 4.83 -16.72
C ALA A 219 1.30 6.07 -16.96
N GLN A 220 -0.03 5.93 -16.93
CA GLN A 220 -0.95 7.07 -17.08
C GLN A 220 -0.81 8.05 -15.91
N ALA A 221 -0.79 7.55 -14.68
CA ALA A 221 -0.66 8.37 -13.47
C ALA A 221 0.62 9.21 -13.50
N VAL A 222 1.76 8.60 -13.81
CA VAL A 222 3.06 9.30 -13.93
C VAL A 222 2.98 10.42 -14.98
N MET A 223 2.44 10.14 -16.16
CA MET A 223 2.33 11.14 -17.23
C MET A 223 1.39 12.30 -16.87
N ILE A 224 0.31 12.03 -16.14
CA ILE A 224 -0.60 13.08 -15.63
C ILE A 224 0.14 13.94 -14.60
N LEU A 225 0.80 13.32 -13.61
CA LEU A 225 1.56 14.01 -12.58
C LEU A 225 2.62 14.94 -13.16
N LEU A 226 3.40 14.46 -14.14
CA LEU A 226 4.43 15.27 -14.80
C LEU A 226 3.85 16.50 -15.50
N ARG A 227 2.71 16.35 -16.15
CA ARG A 227 2.09 17.44 -16.92
C ARG A 227 1.34 18.46 -16.07
N SER A 228 0.74 18.01 -14.97
CA SER A 228 -0.21 18.83 -14.21
C SER A 228 0.32 19.32 -12.87
N MET A 229 1.20 18.57 -12.19
CA MET A 229 1.61 18.87 -10.82
C MET A 229 3.07 19.33 -10.70
N GLY A 230 3.91 19.08 -11.72
CA GLY A 230 5.33 19.47 -11.72
C GLY A 230 6.11 18.92 -10.51
N PRO A 231 6.06 17.60 -10.23
CA PRO A 231 6.69 17.03 -9.06
C PRO A 231 8.22 17.08 -9.16
N GLN A 232 8.91 17.11 -8.01
CA GLN A 232 10.36 16.95 -7.92
C GLN A 232 10.77 15.48 -7.80
N LEU A 233 9.83 14.65 -7.32
CA LEU A 233 9.99 13.21 -7.16
C LEU A 233 8.71 12.51 -7.61
N VAL A 234 8.83 11.51 -8.47
CA VAL A 234 7.75 10.56 -8.76
C VAL A 234 7.97 9.28 -8.00
N VAL A 235 6.90 8.79 -7.37
CA VAL A 235 6.92 7.54 -6.61
C VAL A 235 5.86 6.59 -7.14
N THR A 236 6.23 5.31 -7.29
CA THR A 236 5.30 4.25 -7.68
C THR A 236 5.74 2.88 -7.15
N ASP A 237 4.78 1.96 -7.03
CA ASP A 237 5.06 0.58 -6.61
C ASP A 237 5.07 -0.39 -7.80
N GLU A 238 5.62 -1.57 -7.58
CA GLU A 238 5.53 -2.77 -8.43
C GLU A 238 5.76 -2.54 -9.94
N VAL A 239 6.82 -1.81 -10.29
CA VAL A 239 7.21 -1.59 -11.68
C VAL A 239 7.59 -2.90 -12.36
N GLY A 240 7.08 -3.13 -13.57
CA GLY A 240 7.40 -4.35 -14.29
C GLY A 240 6.98 -4.40 -15.76
N SER A 241 6.03 -3.57 -16.18
CA SER A 241 5.61 -3.51 -17.58
C SER A 241 6.49 -2.58 -18.42
N GLN A 242 6.45 -2.73 -19.74
CA GLN A 242 7.11 -1.81 -20.67
C GLN A 242 6.62 -0.38 -20.48
N ALA A 243 5.30 -0.19 -20.38
CA ALA A 243 4.70 1.11 -20.22
C ALA A 243 5.13 1.81 -18.92
N ASP A 244 5.30 1.04 -17.82
CA ASP A 244 5.83 1.59 -16.57
C ASP A 244 7.26 2.11 -16.77
N CYS A 245 8.12 1.31 -17.40
CA CYS A 245 9.51 1.69 -17.65
C CYS A 245 9.64 2.92 -18.56
N GLU A 246 8.84 3.00 -19.60
CA GLU A 246 8.78 4.16 -20.50
C GLU A 246 8.33 5.44 -19.77
N ALA A 247 7.31 5.32 -18.90
CA ALA A 247 6.84 6.46 -18.10
C ALA A 247 7.89 6.94 -17.09
N LEU A 248 8.65 6.03 -16.48
CA LEU A 248 9.77 6.39 -15.60
C LEU A 248 10.91 7.06 -16.37
N ALA A 249 11.21 6.59 -17.59
CA ALA A 249 12.19 7.23 -18.45
C ALA A 249 11.74 8.66 -18.86
N ALA A 250 10.45 8.86 -19.10
CA ALA A 250 9.89 10.19 -19.35
C ALA A 250 10.05 11.14 -18.14
N ALA A 251 9.88 10.62 -16.91
CA ALA A 251 10.11 11.40 -15.69
C ALA A 251 11.57 11.86 -15.58
N LEU A 252 12.52 10.99 -15.89
CA LEU A 252 13.94 11.34 -15.92
C LEU A 252 14.25 12.43 -16.97
N ASN A 253 13.69 12.28 -18.17
CA ASN A 253 13.87 13.27 -19.23
C ASN A 253 13.29 14.65 -18.86
N ALA A 254 12.29 14.67 -18.00
CA ALA A 254 11.73 15.89 -17.40
C ALA A 254 12.54 16.43 -16.21
N GLY A 255 13.66 15.80 -15.85
CA GLY A 255 14.49 16.19 -14.70
C GLY A 255 13.93 15.79 -13.34
N VAL A 256 12.91 14.92 -13.30
CA VAL A 256 12.24 14.46 -12.09
C VAL A 256 12.90 13.21 -11.55
N SER A 257 13.17 13.17 -10.25
CA SER A 257 13.71 11.97 -9.60
C SER A 257 12.66 10.87 -9.48
N VAL A 258 13.10 9.62 -9.32
CA VAL A 258 12.21 8.44 -9.28
C VAL A 258 12.53 7.57 -8.07
N LEU A 259 11.50 7.20 -7.33
CA LEU A 259 11.54 6.18 -6.29
C LEU A 259 10.50 5.11 -6.63
N ALA A 260 10.96 3.91 -6.94
CA ALA A 260 10.08 2.83 -7.40
C ALA A 260 10.29 1.56 -6.59
N SER A 261 9.31 0.65 -6.61
CA SER A 261 9.51 -0.69 -6.09
C SER A 261 9.24 -1.77 -7.15
N ALA A 262 9.84 -2.94 -6.94
CA ALA A 262 9.60 -4.14 -7.74
C ALA A 262 9.56 -5.39 -6.88
N HIS A 263 8.91 -6.45 -7.36
CA HIS A 263 9.11 -7.78 -6.78
C HIS A 263 10.46 -8.32 -7.23
N GLY A 264 11.17 -9.03 -6.37
CA GLY A 264 12.42 -9.72 -6.69
C GLY A 264 13.27 -9.91 -5.45
N GLY A 265 13.88 -11.09 -5.34
CA GLY A 265 14.71 -11.48 -4.20
C GLY A 265 16.22 -11.27 -4.44
N SER A 266 16.65 -11.10 -5.68
CA SER A 266 18.05 -10.88 -6.04
C SER A 266 18.20 -9.91 -7.22
N ARG A 267 19.41 -9.39 -7.38
CA ARG A 267 19.76 -8.53 -8.50
C ARG A 267 19.68 -9.28 -9.84
N GLU A 268 20.10 -10.51 -9.87
CA GLU A 268 20.08 -11.39 -11.05
C GLU A 268 18.64 -11.62 -11.54
N GLU A 269 17.71 -11.87 -10.61
CA GLU A 269 16.28 -12.00 -10.93
C GLU A 269 15.73 -10.73 -11.58
N LEU A 270 16.08 -9.55 -11.07
CA LEU A 270 15.64 -8.28 -11.62
C LEU A 270 16.24 -7.99 -12.98
N LEU A 271 17.53 -8.31 -13.18
CA LEU A 271 18.22 -8.16 -14.47
C LEU A 271 17.66 -9.09 -15.56
N ALA A 272 17.10 -10.25 -15.17
CA ALA A 272 16.48 -11.19 -16.10
C ALA A 272 15.10 -10.72 -16.59
N ARG A 273 14.50 -9.70 -15.97
CA ARG A 273 13.20 -9.18 -16.37
C ARG A 273 13.33 -8.30 -17.59
N PRO A 274 12.48 -8.48 -18.61
CA PRO A 274 12.36 -7.54 -19.71
C PRO A 274 12.12 -6.11 -19.20
N TRP A 275 12.59 -5.12 -19.91
CA TRP A 275 12.40 -3.68 -19.66
C TRP A 275 13.02 -3.18 -18.35
N LEU A 276 12.66 -3.76 -17.20
CA LEU A 276 13.24 -3.39 -15.91
C LEU A 276 14.75 -3.72 -15.85
N GLY A 277 15.13 -4.88 -16.39
CA GLY A 277 16.53 -5.27 -16.49
C GLY A 277 17.34 -4.35 -17.38
N ASP A 278 16.72 -3.82 -18.44
CA ASP A 278 17.37 -2.86 -19.33
C ASP A 278 17.61 -1.53 -18.61
N LEU A 279 16.60 -0.99 -17.91
CA LEU A 279 16.78 0.20 -17.07
C LEU A 279 17.88 0.04 -16.02
N LEU A 280 18.01 -1.15 -15.42
CA LEU A 280 19.07 -1.43 -14.46
C LEU A 280 20.45 -1.48 -15.12
N ARG A 281 20.59 -2.08 -16.32
CA ARG A 281 21.87 -2.14 -17.08
C ARG A 281 22.31 -0.77 -17.59
N GLU A 282 21.36 0.06 -17.98
CA GLU A 282 21.61 1.43 -18.45
C GLU A 282 21.93 2.41 -17.30
N GLY A 283 21.87 1.95 -16.02
CA GLY A 283 22.14 2.80 -14.86
C GLY A 283 21.05 3.86 -14.61
N PHE A 284 19.82 3.61 -15.08
CA PHE A 284 18.67 4.48 -14.80
C PHE A 284 18.51 4.68 -13.29
N PHE A 285 18.58 3.60 -12.52
CA PHE A 285 18.55 3.65 -11.07
C PHE A 285 19.99 3.85 -10.53
N GLU A 286 20.18 4.89 -9.75
CA GLU A 286 21.44 5.17 -9.05
C GLU A 286 21.61 4.29 -7.80
N ARG A 287 20.50 3.71 -7.33
CA ARG A 287 20.46 2.76 -6.20
C ARG A 287 19.47 1.64 -6.46
N LEU A 288 19.91 0.44 -6.16
CA LEU A 288 19.06 -0.74 -5.99
C LEU A 288 19.20 -1.23 -4.55
N LEU A 289 18.09 -1.22 -3.81
CA LEU A 289 18.03 -1.75 -2.45
C LEU A 289 17.25 -3.06 -2.45
N LEU A 290 17.91 -4.16 -2.13
CA LEU A 290 17.27 -5.42 -1.81
C LEU A 290 16.89 -5.42 -0.34
N LEU A 291 15.62 -5.70 -0.04
CA LEU A 291 15.10 -5.68 1.32
C LEU A 291 14.92 -7.09 1.84
N LYS A 292 15.17 -7.27 3.13
CA LYS A 292 14.86 -8.49 3.87
C LYS A 292 14.04 -8.15 5.11
N ARG A 293 13.34 -9.15 5.60
CA ARG A 293 12.71 -9.09 6.92
C ARG A 293 13.67 -9.67 7.95
N GLU A 294 13.90 -8.95 9.03
CA GLU A 294 14.67 -9.51 10.13
C GLU A 294 13.85 -10.51 10.96
N PRO A 295 14.48 -11.53 11.59
CA PRO A 295 13.80 -12.62 12.28
C PRO A 295 12.89 -12.20 13.45
N ALA A 296 13.02 -10.98 13.96
CA ALA A 296 12.27 -10.48 15.11
C ALA A 296 10.76 -10.27 14.88
N GLY A 297 10.26 -10.46 13.66
CA GLY A 297 8.81 -10.53 13.39
C GLY A 297 8.00 -9.24 13.54
N LEU A 298 8.61 -8.13 13.91
CA LEU A 298 7.97 -6.82 14.00
C LEU A 298 8.00 -6.11 12.64
N LEU A 299 6.93 -5.40 12.30
CA LEU A 299 6.84 -4.54 11.10
C LEU A 299 7.95 -3.48 11.02
N THR A 300 8.68 -3.26 12.12
CA THR A 300 9.78 -2.31 12.27
C THR A 300 11.14 -2.89 11.89
N ALA A 301 11.25 -4.19 11.62
CA ALA A 301 12.53 -4.86 11.37
C ALA A 301 12.79 -5.06 9.87
N LEU A 302 12.60 -4.03 9.07
CA LEU A 302 13.09 -3.97 7.70
C LEU A 302 14.56 -3.57 7.70
N ALA A 303 15.38 -4.31 6.96
CA ALA A 303 16.78 -3.98 6.75
C ALA A 303 17.16 -4.13 5.27
N PRO A 304 18.17 -3.41 4.78
CA PRO A 304 18.75 -3.73 3.49
C PRO A 304 19.41 -5.11 3.56
N ALA A 305 19.13 -5.98 2.60
CA ALA A 305 19.85 -7.23 2.40
C ALA A 305 21.13 -6.98 1.60
N ALA A 306 21.05 -6.07 0.63
CA ALA A 306 22.16 -5.56 -0.16
C ALA A 306 21.77 -4.21 -0.77
N VAL A 307 22.76 -3.36 -0.98
CA VAL A 307 22.62 -2.08 -1.69
C VAL A 307 23.62 -2.03 -2.82
N TYR A 308 23.16 -1.70 -4.01
CA TYR A 308 23.99 -1.56 -5.21
C TYR A 308 23.94 -0.13 -5.74
N ASP A 309 25.06 0.34 -6.30
CA ASP A 309 25.09 1.60 -7.06
C ASP A 309 24.57 1.41 -8.48
N GLY A 310 24.45 2.51 -9.25
CA GLY A 310 23.97 2.50 -10.64
C GLY A 310 24.87 1.73 -11.62
N GLN A 311 26.08 1.35 -11.22
CA GLN A 311 26.99 0.50 -11.98
C GLN A 311 26.94 -0.96 -11.53
N GLY A 312 26.07 -1.29 -10.56
CA GLY A 312 25.89 -2.63 -10.05
C GLY A 312 26.97 -3.07 -9.05
N ARG A 313 27.78 -2.14 -8.51
CA ARG A 313 28.73 -2.43 -7.43
C ARG A 313 27.97 -2.46 -6.11
N GLN A 314 28.17 -3.51 -5.33
CA GLN A 314 27.58 -3.62 -4.00
C GLN A 314 28.24 -2.62 -3.05
N LEU A 315 27.42 -1.87 -2.32
CA LEU A 315 27.83 -0.85 -1.35
C LEU A 315 27.75 -1.36 0.10
N CYS A 316 26.84 -2.29 0.37
CA CYS A 316 26.70 -2.99 1.66
C CYS A 316 25.94 -4.32 1.50
#